data_5466f34f0a95e3104aaf79427ffae540
#
_entry.id   5466f34f0a95e3104aaf79427ffae540
#
_cell.length_a   1.000
_cell.length_b   1.000
_cell.length_c   1.000
_cell.angle_alpha   90.00
_cell.angle_beta   90.00
_cell.angle_gamma   90.00
#
_symmetry.space_group_name_H-M   'P 1'
#
loop_
_entity.id
_entity.type
_entity.pdbx_description
1 polymer ?
#
loop_
_entity_poly.entity_id
_entity_poly.type
_entity_poly.pdbx_seq_one_letter_code
_entity_poly.pdbx_strand_id
1 'polypeptide(L)'
;MAELNTPLTVGDFEIKNRLVMAPLTRARSGESRVPNDLMVEYYQQRANAGLILTEATVIGSKTVGYADTPGLWSEEQAQAWNKIIEAVHAQGSKIVVQLWHVGRISHPELLDGDIPVAPSAIQPAGEVSLLRPKRPYVKPRALSLEEVKEVVAQYKHSAELAKAAGFDGVELHAANGYLIDQFLQSNTNQRDDEYGGPVENRARLLLEVVDAFIEVWGAGRVGVHIAPRGDSHDMGDENPLATFGYVVEQLNQRNVAFIFSREYEAADSISPKLREKFNGVWIANENLTPESAKRILREGQADAVSFGKAYIANPDLLQRLEKDLPLNELQPTTLYAKGAEGYTDYPTLEAS
;
A
#
# COMPACT_ATOMS: atom_id res chain seq x y z
N MET A 1 20.14 -3.30 -20.37
CA MET A 1 20.01 -3.29 -18.91
C MET A 1 18.86 -2.35 -18.56
N ALA A 2 18.06 -2.68 -17.56
CA ALA A 2 16.95 -1.81 -17.16
C ALA A 2 17.47 -0.55 -16.44
N GLU A 3 16.91 0.60 -16.81
CA GLU A 3 17.22 1.91 -16.22
C GLU A 3 15.94 2.59 -15.75
N LEU A 4 16.06 3.59 -14.87
CA LEU A 4 14.90 4.28 -14.26
C LEU A 4 13.92 4.82 -15.30
N ASN A 5 14.41 5.38 -16.41
CA ASN A 5 13.61 6.02 -17.45
C ASN A 5 13.12 5.07 -18.55
N THR A 6 13.34 3.76 -18.43
CA THR A 6 12.87 2.79 -19.43
C THR A 6 11.44 2.36 -19.13
N PRO A 7 10.56 2.24 -20.16
CA PRO A 7 9.21 1.73 -19.99
C PRO A 7 9.19 0.31 -19.42
N LEU A 8 8.06 -0.06 -18.82
CA LEU A 8 7.83 -1.39 -18.28
C LEU A 8 6.37 -1.78 -18.46
N THR A 9 6.11 -2.99 -18.95
CA THR A 9 4.78 -3.58 -18.94
C THR A 9 4.50 -4.18 -17.57
N VAL A 10 3.41 -3.77 -16.95
CA VAL A 10 2.92 -4.23 -15.65
C VAL A 10 1.57 -4.91 -15.88
N GLY A 11 1.56 -6.23 -15.97
CA GLY A 11 0.35 -6.95 -16.32
C GLY A 11 -0.27 -6.45 -17.65
N ASP A 12 -1.44 -5.81 -17.56
CA ASP A 12 -2.21 -5.35 -18.71
C ASP A 12 -2.01 -3.86 -19.04
N PHE A 13 -1.06 -3.17 -18.41
CA PHE A 13 -0.77 -1.77 -18.71
C PHE A 13 0.74 -1.49 -18.77
N GLU A 14 1.10 -0.43 -19.46
CA GLU A 14 2.49 0.05 -19.57
C GLU A 14 2.69 1.29 -18.70
N ILE A 15 3.84 1.33 -18.00
CA ILE A 15 4.33 2.51 -17.28
C ILE A 15 5.51 3.11 -18.02
N LYS A 16 5.56 4.45 -18.09
CA LYS A 16 6.52 5.21 -18.89
C LYS A 16 7.96 5.15 -18.37
N ASN A 17 8.16 4.78 -17.11
CA ASN A 17 9.46 4.60 -16.47
C ASN A 17 9.33 3.66 -15.28
N ARG A 18 10.45 3.21 -14.70
CA ARG A 18 10.52 2.21 -13.62
C ARG A 18 10.53 2.82 -12.22
N LEU A 19 10.23 4.10 -12.09
CA LEU A 19 10.12 4.78 -10.82
C LEU A 19 8.68 4.76 -10.34
N VAL A 20 8.46 4.20 -9.15
CA VAL A 20 7.15 4.08 -8.52
C VAL A 20 7.06 5.00 -7.31
N MET A 21 6.00 5.79 -7.22
CA MET A 21 5.66 6.49 -6.00
C MET A 21 5.05 5.51 -5.02
N ALA A 22 5.74 5.24 -3.91
CA ALA A 22 5.27 4.31 -2.88
C ALA A 22 4.02 4.83 -2.16
N PRO A 23 3.14 3.93 -1.67
CA PRO A 23 1.97 4.32 -0.90
C PRO A 23 2.38 4.89 0.46
N LEU A 24 2.04 6.16 0.70
CA LEU A 24 2.32 6.84 1.97
C LEU A 24 1.11 7.64 2.42
N THR A 25 0.61 7.34 3.60
CA THR A 25 -0.46 8.08 4.26
C THR A 25 -0.04 9.53 4.49
N ARG A 26 -0.87 10.47 4.03
CA ARG A 26 -0.66 11.91 4.18
C ARG A 26 -1.75 12.60 5.00
N ALA A 27 -2.90 11.93 5.17
CA ALA A 27 -4.00 12.40 6.05
C ALA A 27 -4.50 13.82 5.71
N ARG A 28 -4.86 14.08 4.45
CA ARG A 28 -5.38 15.37 3.97
C ARG A 28 -6.83 15.34 3.49
N SER A 29 -7.52 14.18 3.53
CA SER A 29 -8.91 14.09 3.05
C SER A 29 -9.93 14.68 4.02
N GLY A 30 -9.55 14.99 5.26
CA GLY A 30 -10.44 15.47 6.29
C GLY A 30 -11.36 14.38 6.87
N GLU A 31 -12.28 14.79 7.76
CA GLU A 31 -13.18 13.87 8.46
C GLU A 31 -14.15 13.13 7.53
N SER A 32 -14.54 13.75 6.42
CA SER A 32 -15.41 13.14 5.41
C SER A 32 -14.75 11.98 4.65
N ARG A 33 -13.41 11.90 4.69
CA ARG A 33 -12.61 10.91 3.95
C ARG A 33 -12.81 10.94 2.44
N VAL A 34 -13.34 12.06 1.95
CA VAL A 34 -13.51 12.34 0.53
C VAL A 34 -12.25 13.04 0.01
N PRO A 35 -11.60 12.56 -1.05
CA PRO A 35 -10.50 13.27 -1.71
C PRO A 35 -10.86 14.70 -2.10
N ASN A 36 -9.90 15.61 -2.05
CA ASN A 36 -10.12 17.04 -2.28
C ASN A 36 -9.11 17.64 -3.27
N ASP A 37 -9.31 18.91 -3.62
CA ASP A 37 -8.48 19.58 -4.63
C ASP A 37 -6.99 19.69 -4.22
N LEU A 38 -6.70 19.77 -2.92
CA LEU A 38 -5.32 19.75 -2.43
C LEU A 38 -4.64 18.40 -2.73
N MET A 39 -5.38 17.30 -2.64
CA MET A 39 -4.89 15.97 -3.02
C MET A 39 -4.72 15.87 -4.55
N VAL A 40 -5.58 16.50 -5.35
CA VAL A 40 -5.41 16.58 -6.81
C VAL A 40 -4.07 17.21 -7.13
N GLU A 41 -3.76 18.39 -6.56
CA GLU A 41 -2.48 19.08 -6.75
C GLU A 41 -1.29 18.20 -6.34
N TYR A 42 -1.35 17.55 -5.18
CA TYR A 42 -0.29 16.70 -4.67
C TYR A 42 0.08 15.55 -5.61
N TYR A 43 -0.93 14.81 -6.07
CA TYR A 43 -0.70 13.68 -6.98
C TYR A 43 -0.29 14.15 -8.38
N GLN A 44 -0.87 15.25 -8.87
CA GLN A 44 -0.50 15.84 -10.15
C GLN A 44 0.98 16.28 -10.18
N GLN A 45 1.48 16.93 -9.14
CA GLN A 45 2.89 17.33 -9.03
C GLN A 45 3.85 16.14 -9.14
N ARG A 46 3.43 14.94 -8.75
CA ARG A 46 4.24 13.71 -8.71
C ARG A 46 3.99 12.76 -9.88
N ALA A 47 3.18 13.18 -10.85
CA ALA A 47 2.83 12.38 -12.02
C ALA A 47 3.96 12.25 -13.06
N ASN A 48 5.22 12.57 -12.72
CA ASN A 48 6.41 12.13 -13.44
C ASN A 48 6.77 10.68 -13.15
N ALA A 49 6.28 10.09 -12.07
CA ALA A 49 6.39 8.66 -11.79
C ALA A 49 5.81 7.82 -12.95
N GLY A 50 6.35 6.65 -13.20
CA GLY A 50 5.73 5.67 -14.09
C GLY A 50 4.43 5.14 -13.53
N LEU A 51 4.44 4.86 -12.21
CA LEU A 51 3.29 4.39 -11.46
C LEU A 51 3.19 5.14 -10.13
N ILE A 52 1.98 5.56 -9.79
CA ILE A 52 1.64 6.06 -8.47
C ILE A 52 0.81 4.99 -7.76
N LEU A 53 1.27 4.52 -6.60
CA LEU A 53 0.45 3.81 -5.64
C LEU A 53 -0.12 4.85 -4.66
N THR A 54 -1.43 4.91 -4.53
CA THR A 54 -2.04 5.93 -3.66
C THR A 54 -1.68 5.70 -2.21
N GLU A 55 -1.83 6.73 -1.37
CA GLU A 55 -1.91 6.50 0.06
C GLU A 55 -2.97 5.46 0.38
N ALA A 56 -2.75 4.69 1.48
CA ALA A 56 -3.67 3.65 1.92
C ALA A 56 -5.08 4.21 2.09
N THR A 57 -6.03 3.62 1.37
CA THR A 57 -7.40 4.09 1.21
C THR A 57 -8.35 3.08 1.84
N VAL A 58 -9.08 3.49 2.88
CA VAL A 58 -9.92 2.60 3.68
C VAL A 58 -11.18 2.17 2.93
N ILE A 59 -11.60 0.92 3.14
CA ILE A 59 -12.69 0.26 2.42
C ILE A 59 -14.07 0.38 3.11
N GLY A 60 -14.13 1.05 4.25
CA GLY A 60 -15.36 1.23 5.03
C GLY A 60 -15.14 2.10 6.24
N SER A 61 -16.22 2.67 6.78
CA SER A 61 -16.18 3.54 7.97
C SER A 61 -15.67 2.84 9.23
N LYS A 62 -15.80 1.52 9.31
CA LYS A 62 -15.35 0.70 10.44
C LYS A 62 -13.96 0.06 10.21
N THR A 63 -13.27 0.45 9.14
CA THR A 63 -11.93 -0.06 8.80
C THR A 63 -10.82 0.96 9.00
N VAL A 64 -11.14 2.06 9.68
CA VAL A 64 -10.32 3.25 9.90
C VAL A 64 -9.39 3.08 11.11
N GLY A 65 -8.13 3.53 11.00
CA GLY A 65 -7.17 3.55 12.11
C GLY A 65 -6.44 4.89 12.28
N TYR A 66 -6.66 5.82 11.35
CA TYR A 66 -5.99 7.12 11.34
C TYR A 66 -6.97 8.22 10.95
N ALA A 67 -6.82 9.38 11.57
CA ALA A 67 -7.61 10.55 11.21
C ALA A 67 -7.30 10.99 9.76
N ASP A 68 -8.30 11.56 9.11
CA ASP A 68 -8.18 12.27 7.83
C ASP A 68 -7.58 11.44 6.66
N THR A 69 -7.58 10.11 6.74
CA THR A 69 -7.21 9.23 5.64
C THR A 69 -8.35 9.08 4.64
N PRO A 70 -8.08 8.98 3.33
CA PRO A 70 -9.13 8.85 2.32
C PRO A 70 -9.82 7.49 2.38
N GLY A 71 -11.03 7.45 1.89
CA GLY A 71 -11.83 6.25 1.74
C GLY A 71 -12.24 5.98 0.30
N LEU A 72 -12.71 4.75 0.05
CA LEU A 72 -13.31 4.36 -1.22
C LEU A 72 -14.38 3.26 -0.97
N TRP A 73 -15.49 3.66 -0.36
CA TRP A 73 -16.66 2.81 -0.11
C TRP A 73 -17.99 3.46 -0.51
N SER A 74 -17.93 4.66 -1.10
CA SER A 74 -19.09 5.38 -1.60
C SER A 74 -18.85 5.94 -3.00
N GLU A 75 -19.94 6.21 -3.72
CA GLU A 75 -19.88 6.84 -5.05
C GLU A 75 -19.31 8.27 -4.97
N GLU A 76 -19.60 9.02 -3.91
CA GLU A 76 -19.04 10.36 -3.68
C GLU A 76 -17.51 10.31 -3.62
N GLN A 77 -16.95 9.34 -2.89
CA GLN A 77 -15.50 9.14 -2.80
C GLN A 77 -14.92 8.74 -4.16
N ALA A 78 -15.58 7.85 -4.89
CA ALA A 78 -15.16 7.44 -6.23
C ALA A 78 -15.13 8.62 -7.24
N GLN A 79 -16.15 9.47 -7.23
CA GLN A 79 -16.20 10.69 -8.04
C GLN A 79 -15.10 11.69 -7.67
N ALA A 80 -14.78 11.81 -6.38
CA ALA A 80 -13.69 12.67 -5.92
C ALA A 80 -12.32 12.13 -6.34
N TRP A 81 -12.10 10.81 -6.28
CA TRP A 81 -10.89 10.17 -6.80
C TRP A 81 -10.72 10.35 -8.31
N ASN A 82 -11.80 10.36 -9.09
CA ASN A 82 -11.75 10.54 -10.54
C ASN A 82 -10.98 11.81 -10.94
N LYS A 83 -11.16 12.94 -10.24
CA LYS A 83 -10.40 14.18 -10.50
C LYS A 83 -8.88 14.00 -10.34
N ILE A 84 -8.46 13.24 -9.34
CA ILE A 84 -7.03 12.92 -9.12
C ILE A 84 -6.51 12.06 -10.27
N ILE A 85 -7.27 11.05 -10.65
CA ILE A 85 -6.93 10.11 -11.72
C ILE A 85 -6.77 10.85 -13.05
N GLU A 86 -7.71 11.71 -13.40
CA GLU A 86 -7.64 12.54 -14.61
C GLU A 86 -6.40 13.44 -14.64
N ALA A 87 -6.07 14.10 -13.52
CA ALA A 87 -4.89 14.95 -13.42
C ALA A 87 -3.58 14.16 -13.56
N VAL A 88 -3.53 12.94 -13.03
CA VAL A 88 -2.37 12.04 -13.16
C VAL A 88 -2.26 11.49 -14.58
N HIS A 89 -3.36 11.03 -15.16
CA HIS A 89 -3.40 10.52 -16.54
C HIS A 89 -3.02 11.58 -17.58
N ALA A 90 -3.41 12.84 -17.35
CA ALA A 90 -3.05 13.96 -18.24
C ALA A 90 -1.53 14.13 -18.40
N GLN A 91 -0.72 13.61 -17.46
CA GLN A 91 0.73 13.61 -17.54
C GLN A 91 1.33 12.26 -17.97
N GLY A 92 0.48 11.30 -18.39
CA GLY A 92 0.90 9.98 -18.86
C GLY A 92 1.40 9.03 -17.77
N SER A 93 1.13 9.32 -16.49
CA SER A 93 1.40 8.40 -15.38
C SER A 93 0.23 7.45 -15.18
N LYS A 94 0.49 6.28 -14.60
CA LYS A 94 -0.50 5.32 -14.14
C LYS A 94 -0.74 5.48 -12.64
N ILE A 95 -1.97 5.18 -12.19
CA ILE A 95 -2.34 5.28 -10.79
C ILE A 95 -3.16 4.06 -10.36
N VAL A 96 -2.71 3.40 -9.29
CA VAL A 96 -3.33 2.22 -8.67
C VAL A 96 -3.69 2.58 -7.24
N VAL A 97 -4.91 2.26 -6.81
CA VAL A 97 -5.34 2.50 -5.43
C VAL A 97 -4.89 1.37 -4.52
N GLN A 98 -4.30 1.72 -3.37
CA GLN A 98 -4.04 0.77 -2.30
C GLN A 98 -5.25 0.67 -1.38
N LEU A 99 -5.95 -0.46 -1.39
CA LEU A 99 -7.10 -0.73 -0.55
C LEU A 99 -6.69 -1.32 0.81
N TRP A 100 -7.33 -0.84 1.88
CA TRP A 100 -6.83 -0.99 3.23
C TRP A 100 -7.91 -1.21 4.28
N HIS A 101 -7.68 -2.18 5.16
CA HIS A 101 -8.40 -2.38 6.41
C HIS A 101 -7.37 -2.49 7.55
N VAL A 102 -7.44 -1.62 8.53
CA VAL A 102 -6.38 -1.53 9.54
C VAL A 102 -6.39 -2.66 10.58
N GLY A 103 -7.49 -3.40 10.70
CA GLY A 103 -7.63 -4.45 11.71
C GLY A 103 -7.54 -3.88 13.13
N ARG A 104 -6.69 -4.48 13.95
CA ARG A 104 -6.49 -4.09 15.36
C ARG A 104 -5.77 -2.74 15.57
N ILE A 105 -5.24 -2.15 14.50
CA ILE A 105 -4.51 -0.88 14.56
C ILE A 105 -5.51 0.28 14.45
N SER A 106 -6.37 0.38 15.46
CA SER A 106 -7.41 1.40 15.56
C SER A 106 -7.79 1.66 17.04
N HIS A 107 -8.77 2.51 17.23
CA HIS A 107 -9.30 2.86 18.55
C HIS A 107 -10.81 3.18 18.44
N PRO A 108 -11.62 2.92 19.48
CA PRO A 108 -13.05 3.25 19.48
C PRO A 108 -13.39 4.69 19.09
N GLU A 109 -12.53 5.65 19.43
CA GLU A 109 -12.73 7.07 19.05
C GLU A 109 -12.69 7.29 17.51
N LEU A 110 -12.13 6.36 16.74
CA LEU A 110 -12.07 6.40 15.27
C LEU A 110 -13.14 5.51 14.61
N LEU A 111 -13.86 4.73 15.40
CA LEU A 111 -14.82 3.73 14.96
C LEU A 111 -16.23 3.97 15.51
N ASP A 112 -16.57 5.22 15.87
CA ASP A 112 -17.85 5.61 16.47
C ASP A 112 -18.21 4.78 17.72
N GLY A 113 -17.21 4.45 18.53
CA GLY A 113 -17.36 3.66 19.76
C GLY A 113 -17.17 2.17 19.62
N ASP A 114 -17.08 1.62 18.39
CA ASP A 114 -16.87 0.19 18.16
C ASP A 114 -15.46 -0.26 18.52
N ILE A 115 -15.35 -1.53 18.94
CA ILE A 115 -14.05 -2.16 19.23
C ILE A 115 -13.39 -2.59 17.91
N PRO A 116 -12.09 -2.32 17.70
CA PRO A 116 -11.34 -2.81 16.56
C PRO A 116 -11.42 -4.32 16.41
N VAL A 117 -11.33 -4.80 15.18
CA VAL A 117 -11.39 -6.23 14.84
C VAL A 117 -10.03 -6.78 14.42
N ALA A 118 -9.84 -8.09 14.57
CA ALA A 118 -8.61 -8.79 14.22
C ALA A 118 -8.89 -10.27 13.97
N PRO A 119 -7.93 -11.08 13.47
CA PRO A 119 -8.09 -12.53 13.45
C PRO A 119 -8.26 -13.13 14.85
N SER A 120 -7.54 -12.58 15.83
CA SER A 120 -7.55 -13.02 17.24
C SER A 120 -7.52 -11.82 18.17
N ALA A 121 -8.06 -11.98 19.38
CA ALA A 121 -8.18 -10.91 20.37
C ALA A 121 -6.83 -10.60 21.07
N ILE A 122 -5.81 -10.21 20.31
CA ILE A 122 -4.46 -9.89 20.75
C ILE A 122 -4.22 -8.38 20.62
N GLN A 123 -4.04 -7.71 21.76
CA GLN A 123 -3.80 -6.27 21.80
C GLN A 123 -2.37 -5.95 21.33
N PRO A 124 -2.18 -5.02 20.36
CA PRO A 124 -0.85 -4.57 20.00
C PRO A 124 -0.29 -3.64 21.08
N ALA A 125 1.04 -3.60 21.21
CA ALA A 125 1.72 -2.63 22.04
C ALA A 125 1.69 -1.22 21.44
N GLY A 126 1.93 -0.20 22.28
CA GLY A 126 2.05 1.18 21.86
C GLY A 126 0.74 1.97 21.86
N GLU A 127 0.75 3.05 21.11
CA GLU A 127 -0.31 4.05 21.10
C GLU A 127 -0.76 4.39 19.67
N VAL A 128 -2.02 4.78 19.52
CA VAL A 128 -2.60 5.19 18.23
C VAL A 128 -1.89 6.43 17.70
N SER A 129 -1.28 6.32 16.53
CA SER A 129 -0.30 7.31 16.03
C SER A 129 -0.84 8.72 15.83
N LEU A 130 -2.04 8.87 15.25
CA LEU A 130 -2.61 10.18 14.87
C LEU A 130 -3.79 10.62 15.75
N LEU A 131 -4.00 9.95 16.88
CA LEU A 131 -4.99 10.38 17.87
C LEU A 131 -4.36 11.36 18.86
N ARG A 132 -5.07 12.43 19.20
CA ARG A 132 -4.60 13.44 20.16
C ARG A 132 -5.69 13.78 21.17
N PRO A 133 -5.43 13.73 22.50
CA PRO A 133 -4.21 13.20 23.09
C PRO A 133 -4.00 11.73 22.72
N LYS A 134 -2.75 11.26 22.73
CA LYS A 134 -2.44 9.85 22.44
C LYS A 134 -3.23 8.90 23.33
N ARG A 135 -3.63 7.76 22.77
CA ARG A 135 -4.33 6.68 23.44
C ARG A 135 -3.61 5.36 23.22
N PRO A 136 -3.49 4.49 24.23
CA PRO A 136 -3.02 3.15 24.00
C PRO A 136 -3.97 2.39 23.08
N TYR A 137 -3.46 1.45 22.31
CA TYR A 137 -4.32 0.51 21.60
C TYR A 137 -5.19 -0.27 22.57
N VAL A 138 -6.39 -0.64 22.16
CA VAL A 138 -7.29 -1.48 22.94
C VAL A 138 -7.20 -2.94 22.47
N LYS A 139 -7.62 -3.85 23.33
CA LYS A 139 -7.75 -5.28 22.94
C LYS A 139 -8.85 -5.39 21.88
N PRO A 140 -8.53 -5.89 20.66
CA PRO A 140 -9.52 -6.08 19.62
C PRO A 140 -10.42 -7.27 19.94
N ARG A 141 -11.55 -7.40 19.21
CA ARG A 141 -12.32 -8.64 19.16
C ARG A 141 -11.94 -9.46 17.93
N ALA A 142 -12.02 -10.77 18.04
CA ALA A 142 -11.86 -11.66 16.90
C ALA A 142 -13.07 -11.55 15.95
N LEU A 143 -12.82 -11.53 14.64
CA LEU A 143 -13.86 -11.64 13.61
C LEU A 143 -14.50 -13.03 13.64
N SER A 144 -15.84 -13.13 13.48
CA SER A 144 -16.52 -14.37 13.18
C SER A 144 -16.25 -14.82 11.73
N LEU A 145 -16.61 -16.05 11.38
CA LEU A 145 -16.48 -16.54 10.00
C LEU A 145 -17.34 -15.74 9.00
N GLU A 146 -18.52 -15.33 9.40
CA GLU A 146 -19.40 -14.49 8.59
C GLU A 146 -18.77 -13.12 8.36
N GLU A 147 -18.23 -12.49 9.41
CA GLU A 147 -17.56 -11.20 9.30
C GLU A 147 -16.30 -11.25 8.43
N VAL A 148 -15.56 -12.35 8.42
CA VAL A 148 -14.42 -12.52 7.48
C VAL A 148 -14.91 -12.49 6.03
N LYS A 149 -16.04 -13.12 5.73
CA LYS A 149 -16.66 -13.07 4.38
C LYS A 149 -17.18 -11.68 4.03
N GLU A 150 -17.71 -10.94 5.02
CA GLU A 150 -18.10 -9.54 4.83
C GLU A 150 -16.90 -8.64 4.51
N VAL A 151 -15.75 -8.89 5.12
CA VAL A 151 -14.50 -8.18 4.79
C VAL A 151 -14.13 -8.39 3.33
N VAL A 152 -14.20 -9.63 2.80
CA VAL A 152 -13.95 -9.91 1.37
C VAL A 152 -14.93 -9.12 0.48
N ALA A 153 -16.23 -9.10 0.86
CA ALA A 153 -17.25 -8.35 0.12
C ALA A 153 -16.98 -6.83 0.14
N GLN A 154 -16.52 -6.27 1.26
CA GLN A 154 -16.15 -4.85 1.36
C GLN A 154 -14.97 -4.52 0.45
N TYR A 155 -13.93 -5.34 0.41
CA TYR A 155 -12.81 -5.17 -0.53
C TYR A 155 -13.28 -5.23 -1.99
N LYS A 156 -14.15 -6.19 -2.34
CA LYS A 156 -14.72 -6.31 -3.68
C LYS A 156 -15.50 -5.05 -4.08
N HIS A 157 -16.37 -4.57 -3.20
CA HIS A 157 -17.12 -3.33 -3.43
C HIS A 157 -16.21 -2.12 -3.68
N SER A 158 -15.16 -1.96 -2.85
CA SER A 158 -14.18 -0.89 -3.06
C SER A 158 -13.41 -1.05 -4.37
N ALA A 159 -13.11 -2.27 -4.80
CA ALA A 159 -12.47 -2.55 -6.09
C ALA A 159 -13.40 -2.21 -7.28
N GLU A 160 -14.71 -2.41 -7.16
CA GLU A 160 -15.71 -2.00 -8.14
C GLU A 160 -15.79 -0.47 -8.25
N LEU A 161 -15.82 0.24 -7.12
CA LEU A 161 -15.77 1.70 -7.07
C LEU A 161 -14.47 2.25 -7.66
N ALA A 162 -13.33 1.61 -7.37
CA ALA A 162 -12.04 1.98 -7.95
C ALA A 162 -12.07 1.89 -9.48
N LYS A 163 -12.66 0.83 -10.02
CA LYS A 163 -12.81 0.66 -11.49
C LYS A 163 -13.72 1.72 -12.08
N ALA A 164 -14.83 2.02 -11.42
CA ALA A 164 -15.76 3.07 -11.84
C ALA A 164 -15.12 4.47 -11.78
N ALA A 165 -14.23 4.73 -10.80
CA ALA A 165 -13.49 5.98 -10.70
C ALA A 165 -12.42 6.16 -11.79
N GLY A 166 -11.97 5.09 -12.45
CA GLY A 166 -11.02 5.14 -13.56
C GLY A 166 -9.57 4.85 -13.20
N PHE A 167 -9.30 4.26 -12.02
CA PHE A 167 -7.96 3.76 -11.69
C PHE A 167 -7.43 2.77 -12.73
N ASP A 168 -6.12 2.58 -12.81
CA ASP A 168 -5.49 1.59 -13.70
C ASP A 168 -5.47 0.17 -13.10
N GLY A 169 -5.70 0.03 -11.81
CA GLY A 169 -5.74 -1.23 -11.07
C GLY A 169 -5.95 -1.03 -9.58
N VAL A 170 -5.85 -2.12 -8.83
CA VAL A 170 -5.95 -2.14 -7.36
C VAL A 170 -4.77 -2.86 -6.74
N GLU A 171 -4.34 -2.40 -5.58
CA GLU A 171 -3.33 -3.05 -4.74
C GLU A 171 -3.93 -3.43 -3.38
N LEU A 172 -3.73 -4.68 -2.98
CA LEU A 172 -4.07 -5.13 -1.64
C LEU A 172 -2.97 -4.77 -0.64
N HIS A 173 -3.32 -4.02 0.39
CA HIS A 173 -2.40 -3.77 1.50
C HIS A 173 -2.32 -4.98 2.42
N ALA A 174 -1.30 -5.84 2.23
CA ALA A 174 -1.06 -7.07 3.00
C ALA A 174 0.27 -6.99 3.79
N ALA A 175 0.53 -5.82 4.40
CA ALA A 175 1.81 -5.50 5.02
C ALA A 175 1.62 -4.67 6.30
N ASN A 176 2.74 -4.38 6.98
CA ASN A 176 2.85 -3.37 8.05
C ASN A 176 1.95 -3.61 9.27
N GLY A 177 1.48 -4.84 9.49
CA GLY A 177 0.69 -5.20 10.65
C GLY A 177 -0.78 -4.82 10.60
N TYR A 178 -1.35 -4.58 9.40
CA TYR A 178 -2.78 -4.35 9.21
C TYR A 178 -3.56 -5.66 9.00
N LEU A 179 -4.86 -5.62 8.78
CA LEU A 179 -5.74 -6.78 8.90
C LEU A 179 -5.25 -8.01 8.10
N ILE A 180 -4.93 -7.84 6.84
CA ILE A 180 -4.49 -8.96 5.97
C ILE A 180 -3.18 -9.57 6.50
N ASP A 181 -2.23 -8.74 6.90
CA ASP A 181 -0.96 -9.16 7.50
C ASP A 181 -1.18 -9.82 8.87
N GLN A 182 -2.14 -9.32 9.68
CA GLN A 182 -2.54 -9.92 10.95
C GLN A 182 -3.09 -11.34 10.78
N PHE A 183 -3.84 -11.61 9.70
CA PHE A 183 -4.28 -12.98 9.39
C PHE A 183 -3.13 -13.86 8.94
N LEU A 184 -2.19 -13.32 8.18
CA LEU A 184 -1.10 -14.07 7.56
C LEU A 184 -0.05 -14.53 8.56
N GLN A 185 0.39 -13.65 9.48
CA GLN A 185 1.52 -13.94 10.37
C GLN A 185 1.10 -14.71 11.62
N SER A 186 1.94 -15.67 12.04
CA SER A 186 1.63 -16.67 13.07
C SER A 186 1.43 -16.09 14.47
N ASN A 187 2.15 -15.00 14.83
CA ASN A 187 2.04 -14.42 16.16
C ASN A 187 0.74 -13.68 16.43
N THR A 188 0.04 -13.25 15.38
CA THR A 188 -1.21 -12.47 15.49
C THR A 188 -2.45 -13.25 15.14
N ASN A 189 -2.30 -14.40 14.46
CA ASN A 189 -3.40 -15.29 14.11
C ASN A 189 -3.31 -16.60 14.89
N GLN A 190 -4.13 -16.70 15.93
CA GLN A 190 -4.26 -17.88 16.80
C GLN A 190 -5.66 -18.53 16.65
N ARG A 191 -6.24 -18.43 15.44
CA ARG A 191 -7.52 -19.07 15.12
C ARG A 191 -7.33 -20.58 14.97
N ASP A 192 -8.38 -21.32 15.29
CA ASP A 192 -8.49 -22.77 15.14
C ASP A 192 -9.47 -23.22 14.05
N ASP A 193 -9.96 -22.26 13.26
CA ASP A 193 -10.84 -22.48 12.11
C ASP A 193 -10.08 -22.44 10.76
N GLU A 194 -10.84 -22.42 9.66
CA GLU A 194 -10.30 -22.43 8.29
C GLU A 194 -9.43 -21.21 7.91
N TYR A 195 -9.34 -20.18 8.78
CA TYR A 195 -8.50 -19.01 8.60
C TYR A 195 -7.28 -18.98 9.56
N GLY A 196 -7.00 -20.05 10.29
CA GLY A 196 -5.92 -20.14 11.26
C GLY A 196 -5.13 -21.45 11.21
N GLY A 197 -4.03 -21.52 11.96
CA GLY A 197 -3.15 -22.68 12.01
C GLY A 197 -2.13 -22.73 10.87
N PRO A 198 -2.20 -23.70 9.93
CA PRO A 198 -1.22 -23.82 8.84
C PRO A 198 -1.25 -22.61 7.90
N VAL A 199 -0.15 -22.39 7.17
CA VAL A 199 0.01 -21.21 6.31
C VAL A 199 -1.08 -21.10 5.25
N GLU A 200 -1.56 -22.20 4.73
CA GLU A 200 -2.64 -22.26 3.74
C GLU A 200 -3.93 -21.61 4.27
N ASN A 201 -4.22 -21.82 5.54
CA ASN A 201 -5.39 -21.23 6.21
C ASN A 201 -5.12 -19.74 6.54
N ARG A 202 -3.94 -19.40 7.08
CA ARG A 202 -3.60 -18.02 7.41
C ARG A 202 -3.55 -17.11 6.17
N ALA A 203 -3.17 -17.64 5.02
CA ALA A 203 -3.17 -16.93 3.75
C ALA A 203 -4.55 -16.85 3.07
N ARG A 204 -5.53 -17.60 3.54
CA ARG A 204 -6.86 -17.73 2.89
C ARG A 204 -7.54 -16.39 2.66
N LEU A 205 -7.63 -15.53 3.67
CA LEU A 205 -8.25 -14.21 3.53
C LEU A 205 -7.56 -13.36 2.45
N LEU A 206 -6.23 -13.33 2.44
CA LEU A 206 -5.45 -12.63 1.41
C LEU A 206 -5.83 -13.12 0.02
N LEU A 207 -5.87 -14.44 -0.17
CA LEU A 207 -6.14 -15.06 -1.47
C LEU A 207 -7.59 -14.86 -1.92
N GLU A 208 -8.56 -14.93 -1.01
CA GLU A 208 -9.98 -14.64 -1.30
C GLU A 208 -10.20 -13.18 -1.72
N VAL A 209 -9.52 -12.23 -1.07
CA VAL A 209 -9.58 -10.81 -1.49
C VAL A 209 -8.93 -10.63 -2.86
N VAL A 210 -7.77 -11.25 -3.11
CA VAL A 210 -7.11 -11.21 -4.43
C VAL A 210 -8.02 -11.82 -5.51
N ASP A 211 -8.66 -12.95 -5.24
CA ASP A 211 -9.60 -13.58 -6.17
C ASP A 211 -10.80 -12.66 -6.46
N ALA A 212 -11.34 -11.98 -5.43
CA ALA A 212 -12.39 -10.97 -5.60
C ALA A 212 -11.93 -9.77 -6.45
N PHE A 213 -10.68 -9.32 -6.29
CA PHE A 213 -10.11 -8.27 -7.13
C PHE A 213 -9.95 -8.73 -8.58
N ILE A 214 -9.52 -9.98 -8.80
CA ILE A 214 -9.37 -10.56 -10.13
C ILE A 214 -10.73 -10.68 -10.84
N GLU A 215 -11.80 -11.03 -10.14
CA GLU A 215 -13.15 -11.04 -10.71
C GLU A 215 -13.57 -9.66 -11.25
N VAL A 216 -13.19 -8.58 -10.56
CA VAL A 216 -13.54 -7.21 -10.97
C VAL A 216 -12.62 -6.69 -12.08
N TRP A 217 -11.31 -6.93 -11.97
CA TRP A 217 -10.28 -6.23 -12.73
C TRP A 217 -9.57 -7.09 -13.79
N GLY A 218 -9.59 -8.42 -13.66
CA GLY A 218 -8.61 -9.30 -14.31
C GLY A 218 -7.28 -9.29 -13.55
N ALA A 219 -6.54 -10.39 -13.60
CA ALA A 219 -5.30 -10.58 -12.85
C ALA A 219 -4.20 -9.55 -13.20
N GLY A 220 -4.13 -9.14 -14.47
CA GLY A 220 -3.15 -8.19 -14.97
C GLY A 220 -3.30 -6.75 -14.47
N ARG A 221 -4.26 -6.48 -13.55
CA ARG A 221 -4.47 -5.17 -12.92
C ARG A 221 -4.53 -5.23 -11.39
N VAL A 222 -4.12 -6.36 -10.83
CA VAL A 222 -4.09 -6.59 -9.38
C VAL A 222 -2.66 -6.65 -8.89
N GLY A 223 -2.35 -5.89 -7.86
CA GLY A 223 -1.09 -5.91 -7.14
C GLY A 223 -1.26 -6.26 -5.67
N VAL A 224 -0.19 -6.69 -5.03
CA VAL A 224 -0.17 -7.00 -3.59
C VAL A 224 1.07 -6.40 -2.93
N HIS A 225 0.86 -5.65 -1.85
CA HIS A 225 1.93 -5.09 -1.02
C HIS A 225 2.21 -6.04 0.15
N ILE A 226 3.43 -6.54 0.24
CA ILE A 226 3.93 -7.40 1.34
C ILE A 226 5.11 -6.76 2.06
N ALA A 227 5.31 -7.11 3.33
CA ALA A 227 6.48 -6.72 4.14
C ALA A 227 7.08 -7.94 4.84
N PRO A 228 7.88 -8.76 4.13
CA PRO A 228 8.24 -10.11 4.58
C PRO A 228 9.04 -10.18 5.88
N ARG A 229 9.73 -9.09 6.27
CA ARG A 229 10.45 -8.95 7.53
C ARG A 229 9.99 -7.75 8.35
N GLY A 230 8.78 -7.26 8.07
CA GLY A 230 8.22 -6.13 8.78
C GLY A 230 7.78 -6.53 10.20
N ASP A 231 8.24 -5.78 11.19
CA ASP A 231 7.89 -5.94 12.62
C ASP A 231 6.95 -4.85 13.15
N SER A 232 6.49 -3.97 12.26
CA SER A 232 5.57 -2.87 12.62
C SER A 232 4.32 -3.42 13.31
N HIS A 233 3.87 -2.77 14.38
CA HIS A 233 2.67 -3.13 15.14
C HIS A 233 2.71 -4.53 15.76
N ASP A 234 3.86 -4.95 16.28
CA ASP A 234 4.11 -6.27 16.90
C ASP A 234 3.89 -7.44 15.94
N MET A 235 4.18 -7.26 14.66
CA MET A 235 4.14 -8.36 13.71
C MET A 235 5.35 -9.27 13.85
N GLY A 236 5.14 -10.55 13.62
CA GLY A 236 6.19 -11.57 13.65
C GLY A 236 5.65 -12.92 13.19
N ASP A 237 6.44 -13.63 12.42
CA ASP A 237 6.12 -14.97 11.94
C ASP A 237 7.21 -15.95 12.33
N GLU A 238 6.83 -17.17 12.71
CA GLU A 238 7.80 -18.21 13.09
C GLU A 238 8.70 -18.62 11.93
N ASN A 239 8.19 -18.53 10.69
CA ASN A 239 8.95 -18.87 9.49
C ASN A 239 8.55 -17.95 8.31
N PRO A 240 9.04 -16.68 8.29
CA PRO A 240 8.68 -15.72 7.26
C PRO A 240 8.92 -16.22 5.84
N LEU A 241 10.03 -16.93 5.60
CA LEU A 241 10.33 -17.46 4.27
C LEU A 241 9.30 -18.49 3.79
N ALA A 242 8.81 -19.36 4.67
CA ALA A 242 7.77 -20.32 4.31
C ALA A 242 6.43 -19.61 4.10
N THR A 243 6.05 -18.70 4.99
CA THR A 243 4.78 -17.99 4.94
C THR A 243 4.69 -17.10 3.68
N PHE A 244 5.66 -16.23 3.47
CA PHE A 244 5.65 -15.35 2.29
C PHE A 244 5.99 -16.10 1.00
N GLY A 245 6.79 -17.19 1.07
CA GLY A 245 7.04 -18.08 -0.06
C GLY A 245 5.77 -18.71 -0.59
N TYR A 246 4.92 -19.24 0.30
CA TYR A 246 3.61 -19.76 -0.07
C TYR A 246 2.72 -18.69 -0.71
N VAL A 247 2.63 -17.51 -0.10
CA VAL A 247 1.84 -16.39 -0.65
C VAL A 247 2.30 -16.02 -2.04
N VAL A 248 3.61 -15.84 -2.26
CA VAL A 248 4.16 -15.46 -3.56
C VAL A 248 3.88 -16.54 -4.62
N GLU A 249 4.00 -17.82 -4.28
CA GLU A 249 3.65 -18.92 -5.19
C GLU A 249 2.16 -18.89 -5.57
N GLN A 250 1.27 -18.65 -4.60
CA GLN A 250 -0.16 -18.55 -4.85
C GLN A 250 -0.54 -17.32 -5.70
N LEU A 251 0.14 -16.19 -5.50
CA LEU A 251 -0.02 -15.00 -6.33
C LEU A 251 0.50 -15.22 -7.75
N ASN A 252 1.62 -15.94 -7.88
CA ASN A 252 2.17 -16.31 -9.20
C ASN A 252 1.21 -17.22 -9.99
N GLN A 253 0.58 -18.21 -9.34
CA GLN A 253 -0.42 -19.07 -9.97
C GLN A 253 -1.65 -18.30 -10.47
N ARG A 254 -2.00 -17.20 -9.82
CA ARG A 254 -3.08 -16.29 -10.18
C ARG A 254 -2.69 -15.27 -11.25
N ASN A 255 -1.41 -15.20 -11.63
CA ASN A 255 -0.85 -14.25 -12.60
C ASN A 255 -1.14 -12.78 -12.25
N VAL A 256 -1.07 -12.40 -10.97
CA VAL A 256 -1.24 -11.00 -10.58
C VAL A 256 -0.16 -10.11 -11.21
N ALA A 257 -0.49 -8.85 -11.47
CA ALA A 257 0.37 -7.93 -12.22
C ALA A 257 1.70 -7.64 -11.52
N PHE A 258 1.67 -7.40 -10.22
CA PHE A 258 2.87 -7.04 -9.48
C PHE A 258 2.80 -7.41 -7.99
N ILE A 259 3.98 -7.57 -7.40
CA ILE A 259 4.20 -7.58 -5.96
C ILE A 259 5.06 -6.37 -5.60
N PHE A 260 4.56 -5.55 -4.65
CA PHE A 260 5.31 -4.50 -4.00
C PHE A 260 5.91 -5.07 -2.71
N SER A 261 7.24 -5.20 -2.66
CA SER A 261 7.93 -5.78 -1.50
C SER A 261 8.64 -4.71 -0.70
N ARG A 262 8.15 -4.48 0.52
CA ARG A 262 8.79 -3.61 1.48
C ARG A 262 9.78 -4.39 2.34
N GLU A 263 11.02 -4.40 1.90
CA GLU A 263 12.14 -5.04 2.62
C GLU A 263 13.45 -4.30 2.35
N TYR A 264 14.11 -3.79 3.38
CA TYR A 264 15.45 -3.22 3.23
C TYR A 264 16.50 -4.31 2.97
N GLU A 265 17.53 -3.99 2.19
CA GLU A 265 18.63 -4.91 1.90
C GLU A 265 19.44 -5.22 3.17
N ALA A 266 19.59 -6.49 3.47
CA ALA A 266 20.40 -7.00 4.58
C ALA A 266 20.86 -8.44 4.29
N ALA A 267 21.79 -8.94 5.08
CA ALA A 267 22.31 -10.31 4.91
C ALA A 267 21.25 -11.41 5.09
N ASP A 268 20.19 -11.10 5.84
CA ASP A 268 19.05 -11.98 6.11
C ASP A 268 17.80 -11.67 5.24
N SER A 269 17.96 -10.84 4.19
CA SER A 269 16.87 -10.53 3.25
C SER A 269 16.33 -11.78 2.57
N ILE A 270 15.01 -11.90 2.52
CA ILE A 270 14.31 -13.02 1.89
C ILE A 270 13.69 -12.67 0.54
N SER A 271 13.52 -11.39 0.23
CA SER A 271 12.99 -10.93 -1.08
C SER A 271 13.69 -11.53 -2.28
N PRO A 272 15.01 -11.74 -2.33
CA PRO A 272 15.64 -12.40 -3.48
C PRO A 272 15.08 -13.81 -3.74
N LYS A 273 14.88 -14.60 -2.67
CA LYS A 273 14.30 -15.96 -2.78
C LYS A 273 12.80 -15.94 -3.13
N LEU A 274 12.08 -14.90 -2.68
CA LEU A 274 10.68 -14.72 -3.02
C LEU A 274 10.53 -14.30 -4.48
N ARG A 275 11.40 -13.39 -4.96
CA ARG A 275 11.40 -12.93 -6.35
C ARG A 275 11.55 -14.07 -7.36
N GLU A 276 12.38 -15.09 -7.06
CA GLU A 276 12.58 -16.27 -7.91
C GLU A 276 11.29 -17.09 -8.16
N LYS A 277 10.29 -16.93 -7.27
CA LYS A 277 9.00 -17.64 -7.35
C LYS A 277 7.91 -16.85 -8.09
N PHE A 278 8.21 -15.64 -8.55
CA PHE A 278 7.21 -14.73 -9.13
C PHE A 278 7.60 -14.29 -10.54
N ASN A 279 6.71 -14.51 -11.51
CA ASN A 279 6.91 -14.17 -12.91
C ASN A 279 6.38 -12.77 -13.29
N GLY A 280 5.56 -12.15 -12.43
CA GLY A 280 5.06 -10.79 -12.61
C GLY A 280 6.10 -9.74 -12.23
N VAL A 281 5.69 -8.47 -12.21
CA VAL A 281 6.56 -7.35 -11.88
C VAL A 281 6.87 -7.30 -10.38
N TRP A 282 8.14 -7.28 -10.02
CA TRP A 282 8.62 -7.10 -8.64
C TRP A 282 9.05 -5.65 -8.41
N ILE A 283 8.39 -4.96 -7.49
CA ILE A 283 8.70 -3.57 -7.12
C ILE A 283 9.43 -3.58 -5.78
N ALA A 284 10.70 -3.16 -5.78
CA ALA A 284 11.50 -3.08 -4.57
C ALA A 284 11.24 -1.77 -3.81
N ASN A 285 11.17 -1.89 -2.50
CA ASN A 285 11.01 -0.75 -1.58
C ASN A 285 11.79 -0.96 -0.29
N GLU A 286 11.99 0.13 0.41
CA GLU A 286 12.55 0.41 1.72
C GLU A 286 14.04 0.73 1.72
N ASN A 287 14.33 1.95 2.21
CA ASN A 287 15.68 2.50 2.42
C ASN A 287 16.58 2.49 1.18
N LEU A 288 15.97 2.54 -0.02
CA LEU A 288 16.75 2.66 -1.25
C LEU A 288 17.41 4.03 -1.36
N THR A 289 18.70 4.02 -1.72
CA THR A 289 19.41 5.21 -2.19
C THR A 289 19.31 5.31 -3.72
N PRO A 290 19.60 6.47 -4.32
CA PRO A 290 19.69 6.59 -5.78
C PRO A 290 20.61 5.53 -6.41
N GLU A 291 21.76 5.25 -5.78
CA GLU A 291 22.75 4.29 -6.25
C GLU A 291 22.23 2.85 -6.14
N SER A 292 21.64 2.48 -4.99
CA SER A 292 21.10 1.12 -4.81
C SER A 292 19.92 0.86 -5.73
N ALA A 293 19.04 1.84 -5.96
CA ALA A 293 17.93 1.72 -6.89
C ALA A 293 18.40 1.46 -8.32
N LYS A 294 19.38 2.24 -8.82
CA LYS A 294 19.98 2.03 -10.14
C LYS A 294 20.68 0.66 -10.25
N ARG A 295 21.36 0.23 -9.19
CA ARG A 295 22.01 -1.09 -9.14
C ARG A 295 21.01 -2.24 -9.19
N ILE A 296 19.97 -2.22 -8.35
CA ILE A 296 18.91 -3.23 -8.26
C ILE A 296 18.27 -3.46 -9.64
N LEU A 297 17.96 -2.37 -10.37
CA LEU A 297 17.41 -2.47 -11.73
C LEU A 297 18.39 -3.09 -12.73
N ARG A 298 19.65 -2.65 -12.72
CA ARG A 298 20.68 -3.16 -13.64
C ARG A 298 20.99 -4.65 -13.42
N GLU A 299 20.96 -5.08 -12.15
CA GLU A 299 21.22 -6.47 -11.77
C GLU A 299 19.98 -7.37 -11.90
N GLY A 300 18.81 -6.82 -12.24
CA GLY A 300 17.56 -7.58 -12.38
C GLY A 300 17.01 -8.10 -11.05
N GLN A 301 17.41 -7.53 -9.93
CA GLN A 301 16.90 -7.90 -8.61
C GLN A 301 15.45 -7.43 -8.41
N ALA A 302 15.04 -6.36 -9.09
CA ALA A 302 13.66 -5.91 -9.23
C ALA A 302 13.42 -5.36 -10.65
N ASP A 303 12.15 -5.29 -11.03
CA ASP A 303 11.72 -4.76 -12.32
C ASP A 303 11.45 -3.24 -12.25
N ALA A 304 11.06 -2.76 -11.07
CA ALA A 304 10.85 -1.35 -10.74
C ALA A 304 11.30 -1.07 -9.30
N VAL A 305 11.55 0.19 -9.00
CA VAL A 305 11.96 0.67 -7.67
C VAL A 305 11.03 1.76 -7.19
N SER A 306 10.81 1.81 -5.88
CA SER A 306 9.87 2.77 -5.32
C SER A 306 10.49 3.62 -4.21
N PHE A 307 10.03 4.87 -4.16
CA PHE A 307 10.41 5.82 -3.12
C PHE A 307 9.16 6.41 -2.47
N GLY A 308 9.19 6.49 -1.14
CA GLY A 308 8.15 7.15 -0.37
C GLY A 308 8.57 8.56 0.05
N LYS A 309 9.35 8.65 1.11
CA LYS A 309 9.78 9.94 1.69
C LYS A 309 10.48 10.86 0.69
N ALA A 310 11.31 10.29 -0.19
CA ALA A 310 11.97 11.06 -1.24
C ALA A 310 10.95 11.66 -2.22
N TYR A 311 9.89 10.91 -2.59
CA TYR A 311 8.81 11.44 -3.45
C TYR A 311 7.97 12.51 -2.76
N ILE A 312 7.78 12.42 -1.44
CA ILE A 312 7.10 13.49 -0.69
C ILE A 312 7.83 14.82 -0.88
N ALA A 313 9.14 14.82 -0.63
CA ALA A 313 9.95 16.04 -0.63
C ALA A 313 10.39 16.50 -2.03
N ASN A 314 10.29 15.64 -3.04
CA ASN A 314 10.76 15.94 -4.40
C ASN A 314 9.66 15.60 -5.42
N PRO A 315 8.79 16.57 -5.76
CA PRO A 315 7.81 16.35 -6.82
C PRO A 315 8.43 15.94 -8.16
N ASP A 316 9.63 16.38 -8.44
CA ASP A 316 10.46 16.12 -9.62
C ASP A 316 11.53 15.03 -9.41
N LEU A 317 11.23 14.03 -8.57
CA LEU A 317 12.22 13.03 -8.14
C LEU A 317 12.90 12.31 -9.30
N LEU A 318 12.17 11.91 -10.35
CA LEU A 318 12.76 11.23 -11.50
C LEU A 318 13.90 12.04 -12.10
N GLN A 319 13.68 13.32 -12.35
CA GLN A 319 14.68 14.23 -12.95
C GLN A 319 15.90 14.38 -12.03
N ARG A 320 15.71 14.46 -10.72
CA ARG A 320 16.80 14.54 -9.75
C ARG A 320 17.64 13.27 -9.74
N LEU A 321 16.99 12.10 -9.76
CA LEU A 321 17.68 10.80 -9.78
C LEU A 321 18.43 10.54 -11.09
N GLU A 322 17.88 10.97 -12.24
CA GLU A 322 18.55 10.83 -13.55
C GLU A 322 19.80 11.67 -13.67
N LYS A 323 19.76 12.88 -13.13
CA LYS A 323 20.85 13.87 -13.23
C LYS A 323 21.78 13.89 -12.02
N ASP A 324 21.59 12.96 -11.07
CA ASP A 324 22.34 12.91 -9.80
C ASP A 324 22.32 14.25 -9.02
N LEU A 325 21.15 14.90 -9.00
CA LEU A 325 20.96 16.20 -8.34
C LEU A 325 20.56 16.03 -6.86
N PRO A 326 20.89 17.03 -6.01
CA PRO A 326 20.51 16.99 -4.60
C PRO A 326 19.00 16.86 -4.39
N LEU A 327 18.61 16.08 -3.40
CA LEU A 327 17.22 15.96 -2.98
C LEU A 327 16.86 17.04 -1.96
N ASN A 328 15.62 17.51 -1.99
CA ASN A 328 15.08 18.37 -0.94
C ASN A 328 15.04 17.61 0.39
N GLU A 329 15.24 18.34 1.47
CA GLU A 329 15.08 17.78 2.81
C GLU A 329 13.61 17.59 3.17
N LEU A 330 13.29 16.41 3.67
CA LEU A 330 11.95 16.10 4.15
C LEU A 330 11.66 16.88 5.45
N GLN A 331 10.46 17.42 5.58
CA GLN A 331 9.94 18.04 6.80
C GLN A 331 9.10 17.04 7.59
N PRO A 332 9.65 16.28 8.55
CA PRO A 332 8.93 15.15 9.19
C PRO A 332 7.69 15.59 9.96
N THR A 333 7.68 16.80 10.50
CA THR A 333 6.55 17.35 11.29
C THR A 333 5.31 17.61 10.45
N THR A 334 5.45 17.73 9.13
CA THR A 334 4.35 18.02 8.20
C THR A 334 3.77 16.77 7.55
N LEU A 335 4.34 15.59 7.78
CA LEU A 335 3.90 14.33 7.15
C LEU A 335 2.39 14.09 7.29
N TYR A 336 1.85 14.36 8.47
CA TYR A 336 0.44 14.16 8.80
C TYR A 336 -0.24 15.48 9.23
N ALA A 337 0.32 16.63 8.87
CA ALA A 337 -0.27 17.93 9.13
C ALA A 337 -1.49 18.18 8.23
N LYS A 338 -2.20 19.28 8.48
CA LYS A 338 -3.29 19.75 7.60
C LYS A 338 -2.78 20.80 6.62
N GLY A 339 -3.46 20.98 5.50
CA GLY A 339 -3.15 22.01 4.52
C GLY A 339 -1.97 21.71 3.61
N ALA A 340 -1.48 22.74 2.93
CA ALA A 340 -0.50 22.64 1.86
C ALA A 340 0.96 22.49 2.35
N GLU A 341 1.26 22.95 3.57
CA GLU A 341 2.60 22.91 4.13
C GLU A 341 3.17 21.50 4.20
N GLY A 342 4.37 21.30 3.64
CA GLY A 342 5.02 19.99 3.53
C GLY A 342 4.22 18.97 2.71
N TYR A 343 3.31 19.45 1.86
CA TYR A 343 2.47 18.61 1.02
C TYR A 343 2.55 19.01 -0.45
N THR A 344 2.15 20.24 -0.82
CA THR A 344 2.21 20.75 -2.18
C THR A 344 3.24 21.87 -2.39
N ASP A 345 3.94 22.30 -1.36
CA ASP A 345 4.86 23.44 -1.36
C ASP A 345 6.36 23.09 -1.47
N TYR A 346 6.70 21.81 -1.66
CA TYR A 346 8.09 21.42 -1.92
C TYR A 346 8.57 21.97 -3.28
N PRO A 347 9.77 22.60 -3.32
CA PRO A 347 10.27 23.21 -4.54
C PRO A 347 10.68 22.16 -5.58
N THR A 348 10.45 22.50 -6.85
CA THR A 348 11.00 21.79 -8.00
C THR A 348 12.24 22.48 -8.54
N LEU A 349 13.00 21.82 -9.41
CA LEU A 349 14.18 22.38 -10.08
C LEU A 349 13.83 23.58 -10.98
N GLU A 350 12.61 23.66 -11.51
CA GLU A 350 12.16 24.75 -12.38
C GLU A 350 11.75 26.00 -11.58
N ALA A 351 11.46 25.83 -10.29
CA ALA A 351 11.07 26.92 -9.39
C ALA A 351 12.23 27.51 -8.58
N SER A 352 13.48 27.04 -8.85
CA SER A 352 14.70 27.40 -8.10
C SER A 352 15.49 28.51 -8.81
#